data_5de61af0ec6a6a00db9ab3bc6e35c1cf
#
_entry.id   5de61af0ec6a6a00db9ab3bc6e35c1cf
#
_cell.length_a   1.000
_cell.length_b   1.000
_cell.length_c   1.000
_cell.angle_alpha   90.00
_cell.angle_beta   90.00
_cell.angle_gamma   90.00
#
_symmetry.space_group_name_H-M   'P 1'
#
loop_
_entity.id
_entity.type
_entity.pdbx_description
1 polymer ?
#
loop_
_entity_poly.entity_id
_entity_poly.type
_entity_poly.pdbx_seq_one_letter_code
_entity_poly.pdbx_strand_id
1 'polypeptide(L)'
;MTTENPGAGELNLPQAFLLLATNDEDGEPEVPPSVLKAALSGAILAELDLLGAIQLQGKYVRATGAPPQSDFQHQWELIHDKSRPHSPRRWVAMLESRAELHRVYEGMAALGVVAHVGEKHLGVFRTTRYPEKDHAPEAALLARIEGILNGSSPADARTAALIGLLHAAGLMDKLFPGAGPARLRELTGDHWPSRAVRDELRMIRLAEAEAAT
;
A
#
# COMPACT_ATOMS: atom_id res chain seq x y z
N MET A 1 -5.49 10.48 -19.93
CA MET A 1 -5.22 9.51 -18.84
C MET A 1 -6.55 8.87 -18.53
N THR A 2 -6.70 7.58 -18.81
CA THR A 2 -7.88 6.82 -18.43
C THR A 2 -7.83 6.58 -16.93
N THR A 3 -8.82 7.05 -16.20
CA THR A 3 -9.01 6.76 -14.77
C THR A 3 -9.37 5.28 -14.65
N GLU A 4 -8.45 4.48 -14.16
CA GLU A 4 -8.69 3.06 -13.89
C GLU A 4 -9.36 2.92 -12.52
N ASN A 5 -10.68 2.92 -12.52
CA ASN A 5 -11.44 2.55 -11.32
C ASN A 5 -11.47 1.02 -11.21
N PRO A 6 -11.14 0.41 -10.06
CA PRO A 6 -11.25 -1.04 -9.90
C PRO A 6 -12.69 -1.49 -10.20
N GLY A 7 -12.83 -2.54 -11.00
CA GLY A 7 -14.14 -3.14 -11.28
C GLY A 7 -14.78 -3.68 -10.00
N ALA A 8 -16.09 -3.84 -9.99
CA ALA A 8 -16.80 -4.43 -8.85
C ALA A 8 -16.25 -5.85 -8.56
N GLY A 9 -15.55 -6.01 -7.43
CA GLY A 9 -14.89 -7.26 -7.02
C GLY A 9 -13.35 -7.23 -7.13
N GLU A 10 -12.74 -6.21 -7.72
CA GLU A 10 -11.28 -6.03 -7.67
C GLU A 10 -10.85 -5.31 -6.39
N LEU A 11 -9.73 -5.78 -5.81
CA LEU A 11 -9.12 -5.12 -4.66
C LEU A 11 -8.55 -3.76 -5.07
N ASN A 12 -8.79 -2.73 -4.26
CA ASN A 12 -8.07 -1.48 -4.40
C ASN A 12 -6.59 -1.66 -4.02
N LEU A 13 -5.74 -0.71 -4.37
CA LEU A 13 -4.29 -0.85 -4.19
C LEU A 13 -3.86 -1.05 -2.73
N PRO A 14 -4.42 -0.34 -1.73
CA PRO A 14 -4.21 -0.63 -0.32
C PRO A 14 -4.58 -2.05 0.11
N GLN A 15 -5.70 -2.58 -0.36
CA GLN A 15 -6.12 -3.96 -0.08
C GLN A 15 -5.18 -4.97 -0.74
N ALA A 16 -4.84 -4.78 -2.02
CA ALA A 16 -3.89 -5.64 -2.73
C ALA A 16 -2.50 -5.63 -2.07
N PHE A 17 -2.03 -4.47 -1.60
CA PHE A 17 -0.78 -4.37 -0.86
C PHE A 17 -0.84 -5.13 0.48
N LEU A 18 -1.89 -4.93 1.29
CA LEU A 18 -2.03 -5.62 2.58
C LEU A 18 -2.17 -7.13 2.41
N LEU A 19 -2.89 -7.61 1.40
CA LEU A 19 -3.01 -9.04 1.11
C LEU A 19 -1.63 -9.67 0.93
N LEU A 20 -0.78 -9.10 0.07
CA LEU A 20 0.59 -9.57 -0.20
C LEU A 20 1.60 -9.28 0.93
N ALA A 21 1.24 -8.45 1.90
CA ALA A 21 2.09 -8.08 3.04
C ALA A 21 1.69 -8.80 4.34
N THR A 22 0.74 -9.73 4.27
CA THR A 22 0.19 -10.48 5.40
C THR A 22 0.41 -11.97 5.18
N ASN A 23 0.76 -12.69 6.21
CA ASN A 23 0.90 -14.15 6.14
C ASN A 23 -0.49 -14.83 6.02
N ASP A 24 -0.64 -15.73 5.08
CA ASP A 24 -1.90 -16.38 4.72
C ASP A 24 -2.48 -17.23 5.87
N GLU A 25 -1.61 -17.92 6.61
CA GLU A 25 -2.02 -18.90 7.62
C GLU A 25 -2.41 -18.26 8.94
N ASP A 26 -1.57 -17.33 9.44
CA ASP A 26 -1.74 -16.73 10.76
C ASP A 26 -2.28 -15.30 10.74
N GLY A 27 -2.30 -14.64 9.58
CA GLY A 27 -2.77 -13.29 9.42
C GLY A 27 -1.88 -12.23 10.09
N GLU A 28 -0.61 -12.55 10.35
CA GLU A 28 0.38 -11.61 10.85
C GLU A 28 1.07 -10.84 9.70
N PRO A 29 1.37 -9.56 9.89
CA PRO A 29 2.13 -8.81 8.89
C PRO A 29 3.54 -9.38 8.68
N GLU A 30 3.96 -9.47 7.44
CA GLU A 30 5.29 -9.94 7.00
C GLU A 30 6.41 -8.91 7.16
N VAL A 31 6.05 -7.70 7.57
CA VAL A 31 6.99 -6.58 7.78
C VAL A 31 6.71 -5.88 9.12
N PRO A 32 7.70 -5.16 9.69
CA PRO A 32 7.51 -4.40 10.92
C PRO A 32 6.33 -3.42 10.84
N PRO A 33 5.63 -3.14 11.95
CA PRO A 33 4.47 -2.25 11.98
C PRO A 33 4.72 -0.84 11.43
N SER A 34 5.92 -0.29 11.59
CA SER A 34 6.32 1.00 11.01
C SER A 34 6.37 0.94 9.48
N VAL A 35 6.96 -0.13 8.93
CA VAL A 35 7.03 -0.37 7.49
C VAL A 35 5.63 -0.57 6.90
N LEU A 36 4.81 -1.40 7.54
CA LEU A 36 3.45 -1.69 7.08
C LEU A 36 2.60 -0.42 6.98
N LYS A 37 2.62 0.42 8.03
CA LYS A 37 1.83 1.67 8.06
C LYS A 37 2.31 2.69 7.02
N ALA A 38 3.62 2.88 6.90
CA ALA A 38 4.18 3.79 5.90
C ALA A 38 3.85 3.32 4.46
N ALA A 39 4.00 2.02 4.19
CA ALA A 39 3.68 1.47 2.88
C ALA A 39 2.18 1.50 2.56
N LEU A 40 1.31 1.24 3.55
CA LEU A 40 -0.14 1.42 3.40
C LEU A 40 -0.50 2.87 3.08
N SER A 41 0.10 3.84 3.76
CA SER A 41 -0.10 5.26 3.47
C SER A 41 0.32 5.61 2.03
N GLY A 42 1.43 5.04 1.57
CA GLY A 42 1.86 5.16 0.18
C GLY A 42 0.89 4.51 -0.81
N ALA A 43 0.30 3.36 -0.44
CA ALA A 43 -0.70 2.67 -1.26
C ALA A 43 -1.99 3.50 -1.39
N ILE A 44 -2.42 4.17 -0.33
CA ILE A 44 -3.56 5.10 -0.35
C ILE A 44 -3.27 6.28 -1.29
N LEU A 45 -2.08 6.88 -1.19
CA LEU A 45 -1.68 7.97 -2.09
C LEU A 45 -1.61 7.50 -3.54
N ALA A 46 -1.10 6.29 -3.78
CA ALA A 46 -1.05 5.71 -5.13
C ALA A 46 -2.45 5.43 -5.69
N GLU A 47 -3.38 4.93 -4.87
CA GLU A 47 -4.77 4.74 -5.29
C GLU A 47 -5.42 6.07 -5.68
N LEU A 48 -5.28 7.11 -4.86
CA LEU A 48 -5.81 8.44 -5.15
C LEU A 48 -5.17 9.08 -6.39
N ASP A 49 -3.88 8.83 -6.65
CA ASP A 49 -3.17 9.30 -7.85
C ASP A 49 -3.68 8.57 -9.11
N LEU A 50 -3.86 7.24 -9.04
CA LEU A 50 -4.44 6.44 -10.13
C LEU A 50 -5.88 6.84 -10.47
N LEU A 51 -6.66 7.21 -9.46
CA LEU A 51 -8.02 7.75 -9.64
C LEU A 51 -8.01 9.19 -10.21
N GLY A 52 -6.84 9.82 -10.36
CA GLY A 52 -6.73 11.22 -10.77
C GLY A 52 -7.24 12.21 -9.73
N ALA A 53 -7.47 11.76 -8.49
CA ALA A 53 -8.01 12.56 -7.39
C ALA A 53 -6.93 13.45 -6.73
N ILE A 54 -5.66 13.04 -6.81
CA ILE A 54 -4.51 13.84 -6.39
C ILE A 54 -3.45 13.81 -7.49
N GLN A 55 -2.48 14.73 -7.42
CA GLN A 55 -1.34 14.74 -8.33
C GLN A 55 -0.11 15.36 -7.66
N LEU A 56 1.06 14.95 -8.11
CA LEU A 56 2.31 15.60 -7.75
C LEU A 56 2.54 16.86 -8.63
N GLN A 57 2.52 18.03 -8.02
CA GLN A 57 2.83 19.31 -8.68
C GLN A 57 4.17 19.84 -8.16
N GLY A 58 5.22 19.69 -8.95
CA GLY A 58 6.59 19.98 -8.53
C GLY A 58 7.01 19.10 -7.37
N LYS A 59 7.14 19.66 -6.16
CA LYS A 59 7.53 18.91 -4.95
C LYS A 59 6.37 18.69 -3.96
N TYR A 60 5.15 19.01 -4.33
CA TYR A 60 4.00 18.97 -3.44
C TYR A 60 2.86 18.12 -4.02
N VAL A 61 2.16 17.42 -3.15
CA VAL A 61 0.91 16.71 -3.48
C VAL A 61 -0.26 17.67 -3.35
N ARG A 62 -1.15 17.65 -4.33
CA ARG A 62 -2.37 18.46 -4.34
C ARG A 62 -3.57 17.61 -4.75
N ALA A 63 -4.70 17.89 -4.14
CA ALA A 63 -5.98 17.36 -4.60
C ALA A 63 -6.37 17.99 -5.94
N THR A 64 -7.06 17.23 -6.77
CA THR A 64 -7.57 17.62 -8.08
C THR A 64 -9.06 17.36 -8.13
N GLY A 65 -9.82 18.27 -8.76
CA GLY A 65 -11.25 18.08 -9.05
C GLY A 65 -12.14 17.82 -7.84
N ALA A 66 -13.14 16.96 -8.04
CA ALA A 66 -14.09 16.54 -7.02
C ALA A 66 -13.54 15.35 -6.19
N PRO A 67 -14.07 15.11 -4.98
CA PRO A 67 -13.72 13.95 -4.18
C PRO A 67 -13.99 12.66 -4.96
N PRO A 68 -13.08 11.66 -4.90
CA PRO A 68 -13.29 10.40 -5.57
C PRO A 68 -14.40 9.59 -4.89
N GLN A 69 -15.13 8.81 -5.67
CA GLN A 69 -16.01 7.77 -5.13
C GLN A 69 -15.16 6.56 -4.74
N SER A 70 -14.52 6.61 -3.59
CA SER A 70 -13.63 5.56 -3.08
C SER A 70 -13.65 5.52 -1.56
N ASP A 71 -13.12 4.44 -0.98
CA ASP A 71 -12.94 4.28 0.46
C ASP A 71 -11.98 5.32 1.08
N PHE A 72 -11.26 6.07 0.23
CA PHE A 72 -10.22 7.03 0.63
C PHE A 72 -10.64 8.50 0.45
N GLN A 73 -11.95 8.77 0.40
CA GLN A 73 -12.48 10.13 0.32
C GLN A 73 -11.98 11.00 1.48
N HIS A 74 -11.95 10.47 2.70
CA HIS A 74 -11.44 11.20 3.87
C HIS A 74 -9.97 11.63 3.70
N GLN A 75 -9.11 10.78 3.15
CA GLN A 75 -7.70 11.11 2.89
C GLN A 75 -7.57 12.17 1.80
N TRP A 76 -8.45 12.12 0.79
CA TRP A 76 -8.55 13.18 -0.21
C TRP A 76 -8.95 14.52 0.43
N GLU A 77 -9.96 14.53 1.31
CA GLU A 77 -10.39 15.73 2.05
C GLU A 77 -9.25 16.31 2.89
N LEU A 78 -8.50 15.47 3.59
CA LEU A 78 -7.31 15.92 4.34
C LEU A 78 -6.27 16.61 3.44
N ILE A 79 -6.10 16.15 2.20
CA ILE A 79 -5.16 16.76 1.24
C ILE A 79 -5.76 18.05 0.67
N HIS A 80 -7.04 18.04 0.32
CA HIS A 80 -7.77 19.17 -0.26
C HIS A 80 -7.82 20.36 0.69
N ASP A 81 -8.16 20.12 1.96
CA ASP A 81 -8.42 21.18 2.96
C ASP A 81 -7.14 21.77 3.56
N LYS A 82 -5.95 21.20 3.22
CA LYS A 82 -4.70 21.75 3.72
C LYS A 82 -4.38 23.12 3.11
N SER A 83 -4.31 24.14 3.96
CA SER A 83 -3.95 25.49 3.57
C SER A 83 -2.54 25.61 2.97
N ARG A 84 -1.62 24.73 3.38
CA ARG A 84 -0.26 24.62 2.85
C ARG A 84 -0.01 23.23 2.30
N PRO A 85 0.43 23.11 1.03
CA PRO A 85 0.70 21.82 0.45
C PRO A 85 1.93 21.17 1.09
N HIS A 86 1.91 19.85 1.20
CA HIS A 86 2.99 19.06 1.76
C HIS A 86 3.68 18.20 0.69
N SER A 87 4.94 17.83 0.97
CA SER A 87 5.69 16.90 0.14
C SER A 87 5.10 15.48 0.23
N PRO A 88 5.36 14.61 -0.77
CA PRO A 88 4.93 13.22 -0.76
C PRO A 88 5.31 12.49 0.53
N ARG A 89 6.57 12.55 0.95
CA ARG A 89 7.04 11.93 2.20
C ARG A 89 6.25 12.41 3.42
N ARG A 90 5.99 13.72 3.50
CA ARG A 90 5.22 14.27 4.64
C ARG A 90 3.80 13.76 4.67
N TRP A 91 3.18 13.52 3.51
CA TRP A 91 1.86 12.91 3.45
C TRP A 91 1.89 11.45 3.89
N VAL A 92 2.89 10.65 3.50
CA VAL A 92 3.06 9.30 4.02
C VAL A 92 3.07 9.32 5.55
N ALA A 93 3.93 10.13 6.17
CA ALA A 93 4.02 10.26 7.63
C ALA A 93 2.70 10.72 8.30
N MET A 94 1.95 11.61 7.64
CA MET A 94 0.69 12.14 8.20
C MET A 94 -0.49 11.18 8.09
N LEU A 95 -0.48 10.27 7.12
CA LEU A 95 -1.53 9.28 6.90
C LEU A 95 -1.26 7.97 7.66
N GLU A 96 -0.09 7.80 8.27
CA GLU A 96 0.19 6.63 9.10
C GLU A 96 -0.80 6.53 10.27
N SER A 97 -1.65 5.50 10.22
CA SER A 97 -2.70 5.31 11.21
C SER A 97 -2.97 3.82 11.44
N ARG A 98 -3.05 3.42 12.71
CA ARG A 98 -3.50 2.08 13.08
C ARG A 98 -4.98 1.87 12.76
N ALA A 99 -5.78 2.91 12.92
CA ALA A 99 -7.21 2.86 12.61
C ALA A 99 -7.43 2.64 11.11
N GLU A 100 -6.61 3.29 10.25
CA GLU A 100 -6.67 3.13 8.82
C GLU A 100 -6.28 1.70 8.39
N LEU A 101 -5.22 1.15 8.99
CA LEU A 101 -4.81 -0.24 8.77
C LEU A 101 -5.97 -1.20 9.06
N HIS A 102 -6.62 -1.07 10.23
CA HIS A 102 -7.77 -1.88 10.57
C HIS A 102 -8.94 -1.68 9.60
N ARG A 103 -9.22 -0.46 9.19
CA ARG A 103 -10.31 -0.15 8.24
C ARG A 103 -10.13 -0.86 6.90
N VAL A 104 -8.91 -0.90 6.37
CA VAL A 104 -8.63 -1.60 5.10
C VAL A 104 -8.78 -3.11 5.27
N TYR A 105 -8.27 -3.70 6.36
CA TYR A 105 -8.48 -5.12 6.65
C TYR A 105 -9.96 -5.48 6.83
N GLU A 106 -10.74 -4.66 7.53
CA GLU A 106 -12.19 -4.88 7.67
C GLU A 106 -12.90 -4.81 6.32
N GLY A 107 -12.47 -3.93 5.42
CA GLY A 107 -12.95 -3.91 4.04
C GLY A 107 -12.68 -5.23 3.31
N MET A 108 -11.48 -5.80 3.46
CA MET A 108 -11.13 -7.09 2.88
C MET A 108 -11.93 -8.24 3.52
N ALA A 109 -12.18 -8.18 4.83
CA ALA A 109 -13.02 -9.15 5.53
C ALA A 109 -14.48 -9.09 5.06
N ALA A 110 -15.01 -7.90 4.81
CA ALA A 110 -16.34 -7.70 4.24
C ALA A 110 -16.47 -8.26 2.81
N LEU A 111 -15.37 -8.23 2.03
CA LEU A 111 -15.29 -8.86 0.71
C LEU A 111 -15.09 -10.37 0.79
N GLY A 112 -14.84 -10.93 1.98
CA GLY A 112 -14.62 -12.37 2.19
C GLY A 112 -13.21 -12.84 1.82
N VAL A 113 -12.27 -11.93 1.54
CA VAL A 113 -10.89 -12.25 1.16
C VAL A 113 -10.08 -12.72 2.36
N VAL A 114 -10.24 -12.07 3.51
CA VAL A 114 -9.60 -12.45 4.78
C VAL A 114 -10.64 -12.75 5.86
N ALA A 115 -10.26 -13.47 6.91
CA ALA A 115 -11.08 -13.68 8.09
C ALA A 115 -10.66 -12.72 9.21
N HIS A 116 -11.62 -12.13 9.92
CA HIS A 116 -11.33 -11.37 11.14
C HIS A 116 -11.25 -12.34 12.33
N VAL A 117 -10.06 -12.58 12.86
CA VAL A 117 -9.83 -13.43 14.01
C VAL A 117 -9.35 -12.62 15.21
N GLY A 118 -10.18 -12.53 16.24
CA GLY A 118 -9.83 -11.86 17.51
C GLY A 118 -9.34 -12.88 18.53
N GLU A 119 -8.07 -12.85 18.92
CA GLU A 119 -7.54 -13.68 20.00
C GLU A 119 -7.59 -12.93 21.35
N LYS A 120 -8.14 -13.62 22.37
CA LYS A 120 -8.04 -13.17 23.78
C LYS A 120 -6.86 -13.87 24.43
N HIS A 121 -5.73 -13.21 24.55
CA HIS A 121 -4.67 -13.69 25.43
C HIS A 121 -4.89 -13.18 26.86
N LEU A 122 -5.07 -14.14 27.81
CA LEU A 122 -5.08 -13.89 29.27
C LEU A 122 -5.94 -12.70 29.75
N GLY A 123 -7.05 -12.43 29.05
CA GLY A 123 -8.04 -11.43 29.48
C GLY A 123 -7.68 -9.96 29.29
N VAL A 124 -6.46 -9.60 28.84
CA VAL A 124 -5.99 -8.21 28.82
C VAL A 124 -5.61 -7.67 27.45
N PHE A 125 -5.12 -8.51 26.51
CA PHE A 125 -4.74 -8.05 25.16
C PHE A 125 -5.58 -8.75 24.08
N ARG A 126 -6.23 -7.95 23.23
CA ARG A 126 -6.86 -8.42 22.01
C ARG A 126 -5.88 -8.25 20.86
N THR A 127 -5.30 -9.32 20.35
CA THR A 127 -4.60 -9.32 19.08
C THR A 127 -5.62 -9.62 17.99
N THR A 128 -5.76 -8.75 17.03
CA THR A 128 -6.60 -8.98 15.85
C THR A 128 -5.71 -9.44 14.73
N ARG A 129 -6.07 -10.54 14.06
CA ARG A 129 -5.38 -11.15 12.93
C ARG A 129 -6.33 -11.29 11.75
N TYR A 130 -5.78 -11.32 10.56
CA TYR A 130 -6.54 -11.36 9.31
C TYR A 130 -5.99 -12.44 8.36
N PRO A 131 -6.07 -13.76 8.76
CA PRO A 131 -5.63 -14.84 7.88
C PRO A 131 -6.48 -14.88 6.61
N GLU A 132 -5.85 -15.33 5.52
CA GLU A 132 -6.51 -15.45 4.24
C GLU A 132 -7.64 -16.47 4.29
N LYS A 133 -8.76 -16.15 3.62
CA LYS A 133 -9.95 -17.00 3.53
C LYS A 133 -10.23 -17.45 2.10
N ASP A 134 -9.93 -16.61 1.13
CA ASP A 134 -10.06 -16.87 -0.30
C ASP A 134 -8.70 -16.61 -0.97
N HIS A 135 -8.04 -17.67 -1.39
CA HIS A 135 -6.71 -17.63 -2.02
C HIS A 135 -6.72 -17.17 -3.48
N ALA A 136 -7.91 -17.05 -4.11
CA ALA A 136 -7.98 -16.69 -5.53
C ALA A 136 -7.49 -15.27 -5.83
N PRO A 137 -7.82 -14.23 -5.01
CA PRO A 137 -7.33 -12.87 -5.24
C PRO A 137 -5.81 -12.75 -5.14
N GLU A 138 -5.18 -13.38 -4.14
CA GLU A 138 -3.73 -13.35 -3.97
C GLU A 138 -3.02 -14.07 -5.12
N ALA A 139 -3.44 -15.28 -5.43
CA ALA A 139 -2.88 -16.06 -6.55
C ALA A 139 -2.96 -15.28 -7.89
N ALA A 140 -4.06 -14.56 -8.13
CA ALA A 140 -4.22 -13.72 -9.31
C ALA A 140 -3.26 -12.53 -9.32
N LEU A 141 -3.04 -11.86 -8.17
CA LEU A 141 -2.08 -10.77 -8.03
C LEU A 141 -0.65 -11.27 -8.25
N LEU A 142 -0.25 -12.37 -7.63
CA LEU A 142 1.08 -12.96 -7.77
C LEU A 142 1.35 -13.35 -9.23
N ALA A 143 0.41 -14.03 -9.89
CA ALA A 143 0.55 -14.41 -11.31
C ALA A 143 0.67 -13.18 -12.23
N ARG A 144 -0.11 -12.13 -11.97
CA ARG A 144 -0.04 -10.86 -12.74
C ARG A 144 1.31 -10.18 -12.58
N ILE A 145 1.81 -10.07 -11.34
CA ILE A 145 3.12 -9.48 -11.03
C ILE A 145 4.23 -10.30 -11.69
N GLU A 146 4.20 -11.63 -11.57
CA GLU A 146 5.18 -12.52 -12.18
C GLU A 146 5.22 -12.37 -13.70
N GLY A 147 4.05 -12.31 -14.36
CA GLY A 147 3.93 -12.08 -15.79
C GLY A 147 4.58 -10.76 -16.25
N ILE A 148 4.46 -9.70 -15.45
CA ILE A 148 5.11 -8.40 -15.73
C ILE A 148 6.61 -8.45 -15.48
N LEU A 149 7.04 -9.09 -14.40
CA LEU A 149 8.46 -9.20 -14.05
C LEU A 149 9.26 -9.98 -15.09
N ASN A 150 8.71 -11.08 -15.60
CA ASN A 150 9.34 -11.92 -16.61
C ASN A 150 9.13 -11.42 -18.06
N GLY A 151 8.34 -10.33 -18.24
CA GLY A 151 8.08 -9.72 -19.56
C GLY A 151 7.04 -10.44 -20.42
N SER A 152 6.31 -11.43 -19.89
CA SER A 152 5.25 -12.13 -20.63
C SER A 152 3.94 -11.32 -20.71
N SER A 153 3.78 -10.32 -19.85
CA SER A 153 2.64 -9.41 -19.83
C SER A 153 3.09 -7.95 -19.82
N PRO A 154 2.34 -7.02 -20.45
CA PRO A 154 2.61 -5.59 -20.34
C PRO A 154 2.31 -5.09 -18.93
N ALA A 155 3.10 -4.12 -18.45
CA ALA A 155 2.86 -3.49 -17.18
C ALA A 155 1.70 -2.49 -17.31
N ASP A 156 0.67 -2.67 -16.51
CA ASP A 156 -0.35 -1.65 -16.25
C ASP A 156 0.07 -0.76 -15.08
N ALA A 157 -0.51 0.45 -14.99
CA ALA A 157 -0.13 1.43 -13.99
C ALA A 157 -0.38 0.95 -12.55
N ARG A 158 -1.48 0.24 -12.31
CA ARG A 158 -1.87 -0.28 -10.99
C ARG A 158 -0.91 -1.37 -10.52
N THR A 159 -0.60 -2.33 -11.36
CA THR A 159 0.34 -3.40 -11.01
C THR A 159 1.77 -2.87 -10.85
N ALA A 160 2.20 -1.92 -11.68
CA ALA A 160 3.49 -1.26 -11.52
C ALA A 160 3.59 -0.49 -10.18
N ALA A 161 2.50 0.18 -9.78
CA ALA A 161 2.40 0.85 -8.48
C ALA A 161 2.51 -0.17 -7.33
N LEU A 162 1.81 -1.30 -7.41
CA LEU A 162 1.87 -2.37 -6.40
C LEU A 162 3.29 -2.93 -6.28
N ILE A 163 3.95 -3.26 -7.39
CA ILE A 163 5.36 -3.68 -7.41
C ILE A 163 6.26 -2.64 -6.72
N GLY A 164 6.05 -1.36 -7.01
CA GLY A 164 6.81 -0.28 -6.40
C GLY A 164 6.63 -0.18 -4.88
N LEU A 165 5.42 -0.41 -4.38
CA LEU A 165 5.10 -0.42 -2.94
C LEU A 165 5.70 -1.65 -2.24
N LEU A 166 5.55 -2.84 -2.83
CA LEU A 166 6.17 -4.08 -2.33
C LEU A 166 7.70 -3.95 -2.27
N HIS A 167 8.30 -3.36 -3.31
CA HIS A 167 9.73 -3.09 -3.33
C HIS A 167 10.15 -2.09 -2.24
N ALA A 168 9.40 -1.02 -2.05
CA ALA A 168 9.67 -0.04 -0.98
C ALA A 168 9.55 -0.66 0.42
N ALA A 169 8.61 -1.58 0.62
CA ALA A 169 8.42 -2.32 1.87
C ALA A 169 9.43 -3.46 2.10
N GLY A 170 10.25 -3.82 1.09
CA GLY A 170 11.23 -4.90 1.19
C GLY A 170 10.65 -6.31 1.01
N LEU A 171 9.45 -6.42 0.41
CA LEU A 171 8.76 -7.70 0.22
C LEU A 171 9.11 -8.41 -1.10
N MET A 172 9.76 -7.70 -2.06
CA MET A 172 10.04 -8.27 -3.39
C MET A 172 10.95 -9.49 -3.35
N ASP A 173 11.99 -9.48 -2.52
CA ASP A 173 12.95 -10.60 -2.44
C ASP A 173 12.29 -11.87 -1.86
N LYS A 174 11.29 -11.69 -0.99
CA LYS A 174 10.51 -12.79 -0.43
C LYS A 174 9.50 -13.36 -1.43
N LEU A 175 8.70 -12.48 -2.04
CA LEU A 175 7.61 -12.87 -2.95
C LEU A 175 8.13 -13.28 -4.33
N PHE A 176 9.18 -12.61 -4.83
CA PHE A 176 9.74 -12.79 -6.17
C PHE A 176 11.27 -12.80 -6.14
N PRO A 177 11.91 -13.86 -5.59
CA PRO A 177 13.37 -13.92 -5.42
C PRO A 177 14.15 -13.86 -6.74
N GLY A 178 13.48 -14.11 -7.87
CA GLY A 178 14.06 -14.01 -9.21
C GLY A 178 13.94 -12.63 -9.86
N ALA A 179 13.32 -11.65 -9.21
CA ALA A 179 13.11 -10.33 -9.78
C ALA A 179 14.42 -9.54 -9.90
N GLY A 180 14.87 -9.32 -11.13
CA GLY A 180 16.11 -8.58 -11.39
C GLY A 180 16.03 -7.10 -11.00
N PRO A 181 17.06 -6.53 -10.34
CA PRO A 181 17.03 -5.13 -9.86
C PRO A 181 16.93 -4.10 -11.00
N ALA A 182 17.37 -4.44 -12.20
CA ALA A 182 17.22 -3.59 -13.38
C ALA A 182 15.73 -3.49 -13.79
N ARG A 183 15.03 -4.63 -13.81
CA ARG A 183 13.61 -4.69 -14.15
C ARG A 183 12.74 -3.97 -13.11
N LEU A 184 13.05 -4.14 -11.82
CA LEU A 184 12.36 -3.41 -10.76
C LEU A 184 12.53 -1.89 -10.91
N ARG A 185 13.74 -1.42 -11.21
CA ARG A 185 13.97 0.03 -11.43
C ARG A 185 13.21 0.56 -12.64
N GLU A 186 13.17 -0.20 -13.74
CA GLU A 186 12.41 0.15 -14.93
C GLU A 186 10.91 0.32 -14.61
N LEU A 187 10.33 -0.65 -13.90
CA LEU A 187 8.91 -0.65 -13.57
C LEU A 187 8.51 0.42 -12.53
N THR A 188 9.41 0.76 -11.59
CA THR A 188 9.07 1.55 -10.41
C THR A 188 9.74 2.94 -10.37
N GLY A 189 10.59 3.26 -11.35
CA GLY A 189 11.48 4.43 -11.32
C GLY A 189 10.76 5.76 -11.14
N ASP A 190 9.63 5.95 -11.80
CA ASP A 190 8.87 7.22 -11.79
C ASP A 190 7.68 7.24 -10.82
N HIS A 191 7.41 6.14 -10.13
CA HIS A 191 6.28 6.06 -9.21
C HIS A 191 6.55 6.84 -7.91
N TRP A 192 6.06 8.09 -7.85
CA TRP A 192 6.32 9.02 -6.75
C TRP A 192 5.80 8.54 -5.37
N PRO A 193 4.64 7.81 -5.24
CA PRO A 193 4.20 7.31 -3.95
C PRO A 193 5.19 6.30 -3.35
N SER A 194 5.71 5.37 -4.15
CA SER A 194 6.72 4.41 -3.68
C SER A 194 8.04 5.07 -3.27
N ARG A 195 8.44 6.15 -3.96
CA ARG A 195 9.60 6.96 -3.54
C ARG A 195 9.35 7.62 -2.20
N ALA A 196 8.15 8.17 -2.00
CA ALA A 196 7.77 8.79 -0.74
C ALA A 196 7.80 7.81 0.44
N VAL A 197 7.38 6.57 0.23
CA VAL A 197 7.49 5.48 1.22
C VAL A 197 8.96 5.20 1.55
N ARG A 198 9.82 5.02 0.55
CA ARG A 198 11.27 4.79 0.77
C ARG A 198 11.92 5.94 1.55
N ASP A 199 11.56 7.18 1.22
CA ASP A 199 12.07 8.36 1.90
C ASP A 199 11.62 8.41 3.37
N GLU A 200 10.36 8.07 3.66
CA GLU A 200 9.86 8.01 5.04
C GLU A 200 10.50 6.87 5.82
N LEU A 201 10.58 5.67 5.27
CA LEU A 201 11.24 4.53 5.91
C LEU A 201 12.73 4.79 6.20
N ARG A 202 13.40 5.57 5.34
CA ARG A 202 14.75 6.02 5.61
C ARG A 202 14.82 6.94 6.83
N MET A 203 13.86 7.86 6.96
CA MET A 203 13.80 8.76 8.14
C MET A 203 13.49 8.00 9.41
N ILE A 204 12.57 7.04 9.38
CA ILE A 204 12.26 6.17 10.52
C ILE A 204 13.53 5.44 10.99
N ARG A 205 14.26 4.80 10.07
CA ARG A 205 15.51 4.09 10.40
C ARG A 205 16.59 4.99 10.98
N LEU A 206 16.70 6.22 10.48
CA LEU A 206 17.65 7.20 11.04
C LEU A 206 17.28 7.59 12.48
N ALA A 207 16.00 7.86 12.72
CA ALA A 207 15.51 8.20 14.06
C ALA A 207 15.68 7.03 15.06
N GLU A 208 15.43 5.78 14.62
CA GLU A 208 15.66 4.58 15.42
C GLU A 208 17.15 4.39 15.77
N ALA A 209 18.05 4.64 14.80
CA ALA A 209 19.49 4.56 15.02
C ALA A 209 20.00 5.64 16.00
N GLU A 210 19.47 6.86 15.92
CA GLU A 210 19.80 7.95 16.86
C GLU A 210 19.29 7.65 18.28
N ALA A 211 18.11 7.03 18.40
CA ALA A 211 17.55 6.68 19.70
C ALA A 211 18.27 5.50 20.40
N ALA A 212 19.03 4.71 19.65
CA ALA A 212 19.80 3.57 20.16
C ALA A 212 21.23 3.95 20.62
N THR A 213 21.63 5.21 20.46
CA THR A 213 22.96 5.74 20.82
C THR A 213 22.92 6.57 22.09
#